data_8f6021968e9ba93db4439c171ddb2392
#
_entry.id   8f6021968e9ba93db4439c171ddb2392
#
_cell.length_a   1.000
_cell.length_b   1.000
_cell.length_c   1.000
_cell.angle_alpha   90.00
_cell.angle_beta   90.00
_cell.angle_gamma   90.00
#
_symmetry.space_group_name_H-M   'P 1'
#
loop_
_entity.id
_entity.type
_entity.pdbx_description
1 polymer ?
#
loop_
_entity_poly.entity_id
_entity_poly.type
_entity_poly.pdbx_seq_one_letter_code
_entity_poly.pdbx_strand_id
1 'polypeptide(L)'
;MFMKNANLFRVLLLSVSACLAVSCNDTPESPEIPDDPNKPDVPVVVEADFKFSVETVTSNSAVVVVEPKSLGDYYTWDVVESEVFDKTYDDDEMLIAEHQNYLNRQLEVYRAEVDASGTITDLLTRGTDRQRIAGLKPAAKYTAFAFGMDETGKSTTAPVKFVFETKPFEVADNCSFGIEFSNVEQLRFAFTVTPTDNSTRYYIGITDGDMLKGSTPEQIADDFIKRAEKAGIEWSANDALRTGAVTLDTVKDLEIYSLEPATEYSIVVFGVSNQGERTTAVFHKEVTTLAVPDSEMTIQLEIVETSVEGAKIKVTPSADETYMAGCMLRSDFEKYTNEREFMEYVVEVGNIELYSGEQIIDKTGRLLSDKEYVCFAFGYVGGISTGLFHTYFKTDAPKTESPALVEMSEPYGKANSMCDVAVYVDLKPNEYAEKWYAGVFYTVGGVVDGLSDAQIITRLTTEAYKDNYYWNTVYAAGRGTFGREMTFFAIARDKDGNLGALVKKTVVPTADLLPKE
;
A
#
# COMPACT_ATOMS: atom_id res chain seq x y z
N MET A 1 -19.62 -9.36 2.11
CA MET A 1 -18.73 -10.48 2.45
C MET A 1 -17.73 -10.67 1.31
N PHE A 2 -16.85 -9.68 1.10
CA PHE A 2 -15.70 -9.72 0.20
C PHE A 2 -14.99 -8.37 0.35
N MET A 3 -14.04 -8.28 1.25
CA MET A 3 -12.92 -7.32 1.32
C MET A 3 -12.29 -7.32 2.71
N LYS A 4 -11.79 -8.47 3.16
CA LYS A 4 -11.02 -8.58 4.41
C LYS A 4 -9.53 -8.85 4.20
N ASN A 5 -8.99 -8.70 2.98
CA ASN A 5 -7.60 -9.07 2.69
C ASN A 5 -6.78 -8.03 1.90
N ALA A 6 -7.13 -6.74 1.93
CA ALA A 6 -6.39 -5.74 1.16
C ALA A 6 -5.04 -5.32 1.77
N ASN A 7 -4.83 -5.50 3.07
CA ASN A 7 -3.59 -5.05 3.73
C ASN A 7 -2.52 -6.14 3.93
N LEU A 8 -2.86 -7.41 3.78
CA LEU A 8 -1.85 -8.49 3.83
C LEU A 8 -1.07 -8.65 2.51
N PHE A 9 -1.55 -8.05 1.42
CA PHE A 9 -0.96 -8.19 0.08
C PHE A 9 0.16 -7.19 -0.25
N ARG A 10 0.40 -6.17 0.57
CA ARG A 10 1.49 -5.21 0.33
C ARG A 10 2.90 -5.76 0.57
N VAL A 11 3.04 -6.89 1.21
CA VAL A 11 4.35 -7.53 1.47
C VAL A 11 4.66 -8.69 0.49
N LEU A 12 3.73 -9.06 -0.39
CA LEU A 12 3.88 -10.26 -1.25
C LEU A 12 4.36 -9.96 -2.68
N LEU A 13 4.76 -8.74 -3.02
CA LEU A 13 4.94 -8.32 -4.41
C LEU A 13 6.25 -7.60 -4.72
N LEU A 14 7.36 -8.09 -4.16
CA LEU A 14 8.68 -7.67 -4.59
C LEU A 14 9.61 -8.88 -4.72
N SER A 15 9.29 -9.78 -5.62
CA SER A 15 10.24 -10.79 -6.10
C SER A 15 10.21 -10.95 -7.62
N VAL A 16 10.11 -9.82 -8.33
CA VAL A 16 10.63 -9.75 -9.67
C VAL A 16 12.01 -9.09 -9.53
N SER A 17 13.04 -9.88 -9.51
CA SER A 17 14.41 -9.40 -9.68
C SER A 17 14.49 -8.73 -11.05
N ALA A 18 14.34 -7.40 -11.07
CA ALA A 18 14.80 -6.63 -12.20
C ALA A 18 16.31 -6.75 -12.24
N CYS A 19 16.82 -7.71 -13.00
CA CYS A 19 18.21 -7.73 -13.42
C CYS A 19 18.44 -6.53 -14.34
N LEU A 20 18.78 -5.39 -13.75
CA LEU A 20 19.47 -4.33 -14.48
C LEU A 20 20.87 -4.88 -14.79
N ALA A 21 21.04 -5.34 -16.02
CA ALA A 21 22.34 -5.67 -16.57
C ALA A 21 23.19 -4.40 -16.65
N VAL A 22 23.96 -4.14 -15.61
CA VAL A 22 25.14 -3.26 -15.72
C VAL A 22 26.30 -4.13 -16.16
N SER A 23 26.60 -4.04 -17.44
CA SER A 23 27.86 -4.55 -18.00
C SER A 23 29.01 -3.73 -17.40
N CYS A 24 29.78 -4.33 -16.50
CA CYS A 24 31.15 -3.92 -16.21
C CYS A 24 32.04 -5.15 -16.35
N ASN A 25 32.75 -5.19 -17.46
CA ASN A 25 34.00 -5.96 -17.57
C ASN A 25 34.99 -5.38 -16.57
N ASP A 26 35.40 -6.19 -15.61
CA ASP A 26 36.78 -6.31 -15.13
C ASP A 26 36.82 -7.40 -14.06
N THR A 27 37.40 -8.51 -14.41
CA THR A 27 37.68 -9.65 -13.54
C THR A 27 38.96 -9.38 -12.77
N PRO A 28 38.98 -9.31 -11.45
CA PRO A 28 40.19 -9.62 -10.67
C PRO A 28 40.19 -11.12 -10.37
N GLU A 29 41.28 -11.78 -10.68
CA GLU A 29 41.56 -13.16 -10.28
C GLU A 29 41.37 -13.33 -8.77
N SER A 30 40.45 -14.24 -8.41
CA SER A 30 40.23 -14.65 -7.04
C SER A 30 41.37 -15.54 -6.58
N PRO A 31 41.93 -15.36 -5.36
CA PRO A 31 42.96 -16.26 -4.86
C PRO A 31 42.37 -17.65 -4.63
N GLU A 32 43.12 -18.67 -5.05
CA GLU A 32 42.80 -20.08 -4.81
C GLU A 32 42.59 -20.34 -3.31
N ILE A 33 41.40 -20.73 -2.93
CA ILE A 33 41.09 -21.23 -1.58
C ILE A 33 41.50 -22.68 -1.55
N PRO A 34 42.30 -23.14 -0.53
CA PRO A 34 42.69 -24.53 -0.40
C PRO A 34 41.46 -25.45 -0.28
N ASP A 35 41.54 -26.61 -0.92
CA ASP A 35 40.53 -27.67 -0.85
C ASP A 35 40.22 -28.04 0.61
N ASP A 36 38.95 -27.80 1.02
CA ASP A 36 38.45 -28.27 2.31
C ASP A 36 38.15 -29.77 2.22
N PRO A 37 38.79 -30.61 3.04
CA PRO A 37 38.59 -32.07 3.02
C PRO A 37 37.19 -32.50 3.50
N ASN A 38 36.33 -31.56 3.94
CA ASN A 38 34.93 -31.79 4.33
C ASN A 38 33.92 -31.34 3.29
N LYS A 39 34.32 -31.06 2.07
CA LYS A 39 33.38 -30.74 0.99
C LYS A 39 32.54 -32.00 0.71
N PRO A 40 31.21 -31.98 0.97
CA PRO A 40 30.39 -33.15 0.66
C PRO A 40 30.39 -33.37 -0.85
N ASP A 41 30.52 -34.62 -1.28
CA ASP A 41 30.31 -35.01 -2.67
C ASP A 41 28.93 -34.59 -3.11
N VAL A 42 28.84 -33.54 -3.92
CA VAL A 42 27.61 -33.05 -4.49
C VAL A 42 27.27 -33.93 -5.68
N PRO A 43 26.14 -34.67 -5.67
CA PRO A 43 25.78 -35.48 -6.83
C PRO A 43 25.50 -34.57 -8.02
N VAL A 44 26.26 -34.73 -9.09
CA VAL A 44 26.00 -34.09 -10.38
C VAL A 44 25.13 -35.02 -11.18
N VAL A 45 23.93 -34.60 -11.53
CA VAL A 45 23.01 -35.36 -12.39
C VAL A 45 22.97 -34.72 -13.77
N VAL A 46 23.03 -35.53 -14.78
CA VAL A 46 23.37 -35.16 -16.15
C VAL A 46 22.32 -35.64 -17.14
N GLU A 47 22.26 -34.98 -18.25
CA GLU A 47 21.68 -35.27 -19.56
C GLU A 47 20.21 -34.94 -19.73
N ALA A 48 20.00 -33.69 -19.88
CA ALA A 48 18.82 -33.15 -20.54
C ALA A 48 19.07 -31.71 -20.94
N ASP A 49 18.04 -30.98 -21.34
CA ASP A 49 18.17 -29.59 -21.73
C ASP A 49 18.57 -28.65 -20.57
N PHE A 50 18.60 -29.20 -19.34
CA PHE A 50 19.05 -28.51 -18.13
C PHE A 50 19.96 -29.38 -17.27
N LYS A 51 20.98 -28.76 -16.68
CA LYS A 51 21.81 -29.35 -15.64
C LYS A 51 21.55 -28.62 -14.33
N PHE A 52 21.24 -29.37 -13.29
CA PHE A 52 21.10 -28.86 -11.93
C PHE A 52 22.34 -29.18 -11.11
N SER A 53 22.71 -28.26 -10.23
CA SER A 53 23.62 -28.50 -9.12
C SER A 53 23.20 -27.75 -7.89
N VAL A 54 23.63 -28.22 -6.72
CA VAL A 54 23.42 -27.54 -5.45
C VAL A 54 24.77 -27.29 -4.82
N GLU A 55 25.12 -26.00 -4.66
CA GLU A 55 26.44 -25.61 -4.14
C GLU A 55 26.51 -25.63 -2.62
N THR A 56 25.43 -25.21 -1.97
CA THR A 56 25.35 -25.12 -0.52
C THR A 56 23.98 -25.61 -0.07
N VAL A 57 23.98 -26.51 0.91
CA VAL A 57 22.74 -26.98 1.56
C VAL A 57 22.89 -26.81 3.07
N THR A 58 21.88 -26.18 3.66
CA THR A 58 21.77 -26.02 5.11
C THR A 58 20.51 -26.71 5.63
N SER A 59 20.12 -26.46 6.87
CA SER A 59 18.88 -27.00 7.42
C SER A 59 17.63 -26.31 6.87
N ASN A 60 17.75 -25.07 6.37
CA ASN A 60 16.60 -24.27 5.94
C ASN A 60 16.82 -23.53 4.62
N SER A 61 17.91 -23.79 3.92
CA SER A 61 18.19 -23.18 2.62
C SER A 61 19.07 -24.06 1.73
N ALA A 62 19.03 -23.80 0.43
CA ALA A 62 19.93 -24.38 -0.56
C ALA A 62 20.29 -23.34 -1.63
N VAL A 63 21.51 -23.36 -2.14
CA VAL A 63 21.89 -22.61 -3.33
C VAL A 63 21.78 -23.54 -4.52
N VAL A 64 20.75 -23.34 -5.34
CA VAL A 64 20.46 -24.13 -6.53
C VAL A 64 20.98 -23.39 -7.75
N VAL A 65 21.67 -24.10 -8.62
CA VAL A 65 22.17 -23.59 -9.90
C VAL A 65 21.49 -24.38 -11.02
N VAL A 66 20.94 -23.65 -11.98
CA VAL A 66 20.31 -24.22 -13.18
C VAL A 66 21.09 -23.75 -14.41
N GLU A 67 21.69 -24.69 -15.14
CA GLU A 67 22.45 -24.42 -16.35
C GLU A 67 21.66 -24.97 -17.56
N PRO A 68 21.05 -24.09 -18.39
CA PRO A 68 20.41 -24.55 -19.62
C PRO A 68 21.46 -24.93 -20.67
N LYS A 69 21.14 -25.91 -21.52
CA LYS A 69 22.01 -26.32 -22.65
C LYS A 69 22.19 -25.19 -23.68
N SER A 70 21.18 -24.37 -23.85
CA SER A 70 21.19 -23.16 -24.70
C SER A 70 21.02 -21.91 -23.83
N LEU A 71 22.04 -21.07 -23.74
CA LEU A 71 22.06 -19.85 -22.93
C LEU A 71 21.10 -18.75 -23.44
N GLY A 72 20.66 -18.85 -24.69
CA GLY A 72 19.78 -17.85 -25.33
C GLY A 72 18.30 -18.14 -25.17
N ASP A 73 17.94 -19.36 -24.81
CA ASP A 73 16.54 -19.78 -24.73
C ASP A 73 15.91 -19.39 -23.40
N TYR A 74 14.64 -19.09 -23.43
CA TYR A 74 13.86 -18.86 -22.21
C TYR A 74 13.50 -20.17 -21.54
N TYR A 75 13.48 -20.17 -20.22
CA TYR A 75 13.03 -21.28 -19.40
C TYR A 75 12.40 -20.79 -18.10
N THR A 76 11.69 -21.69 -17.45
CA THR A 76 11.20 -21.51 -16.08
C THR A 76 11.73 -22.64 -15.21
N TRP A 77 11.86 -22.38 -13.92
CA TRP A 77 12.22 -23.37 -12.93
C TRP A 77 11.66 -23.02 -11.55
N ASP A 78 11.50 -24.02 -10.70
CA ASP A 78 11.05 -23.82 -9.32
C ASP A 78 11.53 -24.97 -8.44
N VAL A 79 11.34 -24.83 -7.11
CA VAL A 79 11.68 -25.81 -6.08
C VAL A 79 10.48 -26.06 -5.21
N VAL A 80 10.03 -27.31 -5.12
CA VAL A 80 8.86 -27.74 -4.36
C VAL A 80 9.28 -28.88 -3.42
N GLU A 81 8.71 -28.95 -2.20
CA GLU A 81 8.88 -30.10 -1.30
C GLU A 81 8.45 -31.38 -2.03
N SER A 82 9.31 -32.41 -2.06
CA SER A 82 9.09 -33.60 -2.89
C SER A 82 7.77 -34.32 -2.58
N GLU A 83 7.36 -34.35 -1.31
CA GLU A 83 6.08 -34.95 -0.93
C GLU A 83 4.88 -34.18 -1.50
N VAL A 84 4.99 -32.83 -1.56
CA VAL A 84 3.96 -31.98 -2.19
C VAL A 84 4.01 -32.11 -3.69
N PHE A 85 5.22 -32.15 -4.27
CA PHE A 85 5.43 -32.33 -5.71
C PHE A 85 4.77 -33.62 -6.20
N ASP A 86 5.06 -34.77 -5.54
CA ASP A 86 4.55 -36.10 -5.91
C ASP A 86 3.01 -36.23 -5.72
N LYS A 87 2.43 -35.45 -4.81
CA LYS A 87 0.97 -35.41 -4.62
C LYS A 87 0.23 -34.48 -5.59
N THR A 88 0.95 -33.49 -6.12
CA THR A 88 0.34 -32.44 -6.96
C THR A 88 0.45 -32.76 -8.44
N TYR A 89 1.54 -33.39 -8.86
CA TYR A 89 1.84 -33.60 -10.28
C TYR A 89 1.94 -35.09 -10.60
N ASP A 90 0.88 -35.63 -11.23
CA ASP A 90 0.82 -37.06 -11.63
C ASP A 90 1.82 -37.35 -12.78
N ASP A 91 2.06 -36.37 -13.66
CA ASP A 91 2.92 -36.50 -14.83
C ASP A 91 3.51 -35.13 -15.25
N ASP A 92 4.35 -35.16 -16.30
CA ASP A 92 5.01 -33.97 -16.84
C ASP A 92 4.04 -33.01 -17.53
N GLU A 93 2.95 -33.50 -18.12
CA GLU A 93 1.94 -32.68 -18.78
C GLU A 93 1.19 -31.84 -17.73
N MET A 94 0.83 -32.46 -16.62
CA MET A 94 0.19 -31.77 -15.50
C MET A 94 1.13 -30.76 -14.85
N LEU A 95 2.41 -31.11 -14.63
CA LEU A 95 3.42 -30.18 -14.11
C LEU A 95 3.53 -28.92 -14.99
N ILE A 96 3.67 -29.10 -16.30
CA ILE A 96 3.75 -28.00 -17.26
C ILE A 96 2.49 -27.13 -17.19
N ALA A 97 1.32 -27.75 -17.26
CA ALA A 97 0.03 -27.04 -17.27
C ALA A 97 -0.18 -26.20 -16.00
N GLU A 98 0.04 -26.79 -14.84
CA GLU A 98 -0.14 -26.10 -13.56
C GLU A 98 0.89 -24.98 -13.37
N HIS A 99 2.14 -25.18 -13.77
CA HIS A 99 3.16 -24.15 -13.68
C HIS A 99 2.92 -23.01 -14.69
N GLN A 100 2.40 -23.30 -15.89
CA GLN A 100 1.95 -22.27 -16.84
C GLN A 100 0.79 -21.45 -16.27
N ASN A 101 -0.19 -22.11 -15.63
CA ASN A 101 -1.28 -21.43 -14.94
C ASN A 101 -0.76 -20.53 -13.81
N TYR A 102 0.24 -20.98 -13.06
CA TYR A 102 0.90 -20.18 -12.04
C TYR A 102 1.56 -18.94 -12.66
N LEU A 103 2.38 -19.08 -13.70
CA LEU A 103 3.05 -17.96 -14.39
C LEU A 103 2.04 -16.98 -14.98
N ASN A 104 0.91 -17.43 -15.54
CA ASN A 104 -0.13 -16.55 -16.05
C ASN A 104 -0.75 -15.69 -14.93
N ARG A 105 -1.02 -16.29 -13.76
CA ARG A 105 -1.48 -15.50 -12.59
C ARG A 105 -0.42 -14.49 -12.11
N GLN A 106 0.85 -14.86 -12.12
CA GLN A 106 1.94 -13.93 -11.79
C GLN A 106 2.05 -12.79 -12.80
N LEU A 107 1.82 -13.06 -14.09
CA LEU A 107 1.83 -12.04 -15.12
C LEU A 107 0.68 -11.03 -14.96
N GLU A 108 -0.51 -11.48 -14.57
CA GLU A 108 -1.62 -10.57 -14.25
C GLU A 108 -1.27 -9.63 -13.10
N VAL A 109 -0.63 -10.15 -12.06
CA VAL A 109 -0.13 -9.36 -10.94
C VAL A 109 0.96 -8.40 -11.38
N TYR A 110 1.96 -8.86 -12.14
CA TYR A 110 3.03 -8.05 -12.69
C TYR A 110 2.48 -6.87 -13.52
N ARG A 111 1.49 -7.13 -14.37
CA ARG A 111 0.82 -6.09 -15.17
C ARG A 111 0.05 -5.08 -14.35
N ALA A 112 -0.56 -5.52 -13.28
CA ALA A 112 -1.33 -4.65 -12.40
C ALA A 112 -0.46 -3.72 -11.55
N GLU A 113 0.72 -4.17 -11.14
CA GLU A 113 1.50 -3.52 -10.10
C GLU A 113 2.85 -2.97 -10.57
N VAL A 114 3.42 -3.53 -11.64
CA VAL A 114 4.78 -3.18 -12.11
C VAL A 114 4.75 -2.53 -13.50
N ASP A 115 4.28 -3.25 -14.51
CA ASP A 115 4.25 -2.78 -15.90
C ASP A 115 3.05 -3.35 -16.65
N ALA A 116 2.09 -2.50 -17.00
CA ALA A 116 0.88 -2.87 -17.74
C ALA A 116 1.16 -3.48 -19.13
N SER A 117 2.36 -3.25 -19.70
CA SER A 117 2.81 -3.83 -20.98
C SER A 117 3.57 -5.14 -20.83
N GLY A 118 3.77 -5.62 -19.58
CA GLY A 118 4.55 -6.81 -19.27
C GLY A 118 4.12 -8.05 -20.06
N THR A 119 5.07 -8.88 -20.40
CA THR A 119 4.90 -10.12 -21.16
C THR A 119 5.36 -11.32 -20.34
N ILE A 120 5.06 -12.52 -20.79
CA ILE A 120 5.49 -13.72 -20.08
C ILE A 120 7.02 -13.82 -19.98
N THR A 121 7.74 -13.25 -20.93
CA THR A 121 9.22 -13.26 -20.94
C THR A 121 9.83 -12.47 -19.79
N ASP A 122 9.10 -11.54 -19.19
CA ASP A 122 9.55 -10.79 -18.00
C ASP A 122 9.57 -11.65 -16.73
N LEU A 123 8.90 -12.81 -16.77
CA LEU A 123 8.86 -13.80 -15.69
C LEU A 123 9.76 -15.02 -15.97
N LEU A 124 10.38 -15.09 -17.13
CA LEU A 124 11.21 -16.22 -17.53
C LEU A 124 12.70 -15.93 -17.34
N THR A 125 13.45 -16.98 -17.19
CA THR A 125 14.90 -16.94 -17.01
C THR A 125 15.64 -17.19 -18.33
N ARG A 126 16.84 -16.63 -18.46
CA ARG A 126 17.81 -16.92 -19.54
C ARG A 126 19.22 -17.14 -18.97
N GLY A 127 19.99 -17.98 -19.62
CA GLY A 127 21.35 -18.28 -19.18
C GLY A 127 21.40 -19.08 -17.89
N THR A 128 22.55 -19.17 -17.28
CA THR A 128 22.72 -19.83 -15.99
C THR A 128 22.07 -19.02 -14.88
N ASP A 129 21.21 -19.63 -14.09
CA ASP A 129 20.61 -19.01 -12.91
C ASP A 129 21.14 -19.67 -11.64
N ARG A 130 21.44 -18.83 -10.65
CA ARG A 130 21.98 -19.23 -9.36
C ARG A 130 21.20 -18.51 -8.27
N GLN A 131 20.33 -19.26 -7.58
CA GLN A 131 19.49 -18.67 -6.54
C GLN A 131 19.65 -19.40 -5.20
N ARG A 132 19.61 -18.62 -4.13
CA ARG A 132 19.45 -19.15 -2.78
C ARG A 132 17.96 -19.30 -2.49
N ILE A 133 17.54 -20.55 -2.27
CA ILE A 133 16.19 -20.90 -1.85
C ILE A 133 16.18 -21.00 -0.33
N ALA A 134 15.38 -20.17 0.33
CA ALA A 134 15.27 -20.11 1.79
C ALA A 134 13.91 -20.59 2.30
N GLY A 135 13.78 -20.76 3.61
CA GLY A 135 12.56 -21.22 4.25
C GLY A 135 12.23 -22.67 3.94
N LEU A 136 13.25 -23.46 3.67
CA LEU A 136 13.12 -24.90 3.50
C LEU A 136 12.98 -25.58 4.87
N LYS A 137 12.25 -26.70 4.94
CA LYS A 137 12.13 -27.53 6.14
C LYS A 137 13.43 -28.31 6.37
N PRO A 138 13.88 -28.47 7.63
CA PRO A 138 15.04 -29.34 7.93
C PRO A 138 14.76 -30.81 7.62
N ALA A 139 15.82 -31.52 7.20
CA ALA A 139 15.77 -32.95 6.87
C ALA A 139 14.64 -33.33 5.91
N ALA A 140 14.34 -32.47 4.95
CA ALA A 140 13.28 -32.64 3.99
C ALA A 140 13.83 -32.72 2.55
N LYS A 141 13.15 -33.50 1.71
CA LYS A 141 13.48 -33.61 0.29
C LYS A 141 12.74 -32.58 -0.53
N TYR A 142 13.44 -32.03 -1.50
CA TYR A 142 12.93 -31.04 -2.44
C TYR A 142 13.18 -31.48 -3.87
N THR A 143 12.22 -31.26 -4.73
CA THR A 143 12.33 -31.48 -6.17
C THR A 143 12.45 -30.11 -6.85
N ALA A 144 13.62 -29.82 -7.41
CA ALA A 144 13.81 -28.75 -8.36
C ALA A 144 13.41 -29.25 -9.74
N PHE A 145 12.75 -28.42 -10.54
CA PHE A 145 12.42 -28.74 -11.92
C PHE A 145 12.62 -27.52 -12.82
N ALA A 146 12.97 -27.76 -14.09
CA ALA A 146 13.04 -26.74 -15.11
C ALA A 146 12.56 -27.29 -16.46
N PHE A 147 11.99 -26.41 -17.27
CA PHE A 147 11.64 -26.69 -18.66
C PHE A 147 11.69 -25.41 -19.50
N GLY A 148 12.05 -25.59 -20.79
CA GLY A 148 12.10 -24.49 -21.75
C GLY A 148 10.71 -23.94 -22.06
N MET A 149 10.66 -22.64 -22.32
CA MET A 149 9.43 -21.93 -22.74
C MET A 149 9.73 -21.00 -23.90
N ASP A 150 8.75 -20.80 -24.77
CA ASP A 150 8.82 -19.76 -25.80
C ASP A 150 8.25 -18.41 -25.33
N GLU A 151 8.37 -17.40 -26.17
CA GLU A 151 7.88 -16.05 -25.88
C GLU A 151 6.36 -15.95 -25.71
N THR A 152 5.62 -16.99 -26.07
CA THR A 152 4.17 -17.09 -25.87
C THR A 152 3.77 -17.80 -24.60
N GLY A 153 4.74 -18.31 -23.84
CA GLY A 153 4.50 -19.07 -22.62
C GLY A 153 4.22 -20.57 -22.85
N LYS A 154 4.51 -21.09 -24.06
CA LYS A 154 4.36 -22.50 -24.36
C LYS A 154 5.65 -23.26 -24.05
N SER A 155 5.51 -24.43 -23.43
CA SER A 155 6.64 -25.33 -23.17
C SER A 155 7.32 -25.77 -24.48
N THR A 156 8.67 -25.72 -24.50
CA THR A 156 9.53 -26.13 -25.62
C THR A 156 10.32 -27.39 -25.35
N THR A 157 10.46 -27.79 -24.09
CA THR A 157 11.15 -29.03 -23.68
C THR A 157 10.35 -29.78 -22.62
N ALA A 158 10.68 -31.06 -22.42
CA ALA A 158 10.20 -31.81 -21.27
C ALA A 158 10.83 -31.26 -19.97
N PRO A 159 10.15 -31.38 -18.81
CA PRO A 159 10.71 -31.02 -17.53
C PRO A 159 11.89 -31.91 -17.14
N VAL A 160 12.96 -31.28 -16.68
CA VAL A 160 14.06 -31.95 -16.01
C VAL A 160 13.89 -31.78 -14.52
N LYS A 161 14.00 -32.86 -13.76
CA LYS A 161 13.80 -32.90 -12.31
C LYS A 161 15.09 -33.25 -11.60
N PHE A 162 15.33 -32.62 -10.48
CA PHE A 162 16.49 -32.86 -9.63
C PHE A 162 16.06 -32.86 -8.17
N VAL A 163 16.46 -33.89 -7.41
CA VAL A 163 16.08 -34.01 -6.00
C VAL A 163 17.30 -33.73 -5.13
N PHE A 164 17.10 -32.91 -4.11
CA PHE A 164 18.10 -32.69 -3.06
C PHE A 164 17.43 -32.76 -1.68
N GLU A 165 18.20 -32.87 -0.63
CA GLU A 165 17.73 -32.98 0.75
C GLU A 165 18.43 -31.92 1.62
N THR A 166 17.65 -31.22 2.43
CA THR A 166 18.17 -30.27 3.42
C THR A 166 18.82 -31.03 4.59
N LYS A 167 19.79 -30.37 5.25
CA LYS A 167 20.40 -30.95 6.45
C LYS A 167 19.40 -30.96 7.62
N PRO A 168 19.55 -31.89 8.58
CA PRO A 168 18.88 -31.77 9.86
C PRO A 168 19.23 -30.43 10.53
N PHE A 169 18.27 -29.86 11.27
CA PHE A 169 18.58 -28.69 12.09
C PHE A 169 19.41 -29.11 13.30
N GLU A 170 20.51 -28.42 13.52
CA GLU A 170 21.34 -28.56 14.69
C GLU A 170 21.45 -27.19 15.38
N VAL A 171 21.26 -27.19 16.72
CA VAL A 171 21.43 -25.97 17.51
C VAL A 171 22.91 -25.65 17.58
N ALA A 172 23.31 -24.57 16.90
CA ALA A 172 24.70 -24.11 16.88
C ALA A 172 25.01 -23.15 18.05
N ASP A 173 24.00 -22.50 18.60
CA ASP A 173 24.09 -21.55 19.71
C ASP A 173 23.02 -21.90 20.75
N ASN A 174 23.44 -22.14 21.99
CA ASN A 174 22.55 -22.50 23.10
C ASN A 174 21.91 -21.29 23.79
N CYS A 175 21.97 -20.09 23.19
CA CYS A 175 21.30 -18.92 23.73
C CYS A 175 19.78 -19.17 23.84
N SER A 176 19.22 -18.79 24.97
CA SER A 176 17.78 -18.78 25.22
C SER A 176 17.28 -17.34 25.39
N PHE A 177 15.99 -17.11 25.16
CA PHE A 177 15.38 -15.78 25.18
C PHE A 177 14.23 -15.73 26.17
N GLY A 178 14.31 -14.80 27.13
CA GLY A 178 13.19 -14.40 27.96
C GLY A 178 12.35 -13.36 27.20
N ILE A 179 11.02 -13.49 27.23
CA ILE A 179 10.08 -12.55 26.62
C ILE A 179 9.12 -12.07 27.68
N GLU A 180 9.02 -10.75 27.89
CA GLU A 180 8.12 -10.14 28.86
C GLU A 180 7.28 -9.06 28.17
N PHE A 181 5.97 -9.04 28.44
CA PHE A 181 5.06 -8.04 27.90
C PHE A 181 4.81 -6.93 28.90
N SER A 182 4.61 -5.72 28.38
CA SER A 182 4.22 -4.53 29.13
C SER A 182 3.34 -3.62 28.29
N ASN A 183 2.61 -2.69 28.93
CA ASN A 183 1.75 -1.73 28.24
C ASN A 183 0.81 -2.38 27.20
N VAL A 184 0.17 -3.49 27.60
CA VAL A 184 -0.80 -4.15 26.74
C VAL A 184 -2.07 -3.30 26.71
N GLU A 185 -2.45 -2.89 25.50
CA GLU A 185 -3.64 -2.09 25.21
C GLU A 185 -4.48 -2.80 24.12
N GLN A 186 -5.51 -2.15 23.60
CA GLN A 186 -6.40 -2.74 22.60
C GLN A 186 -5.71 -2.94 21.23
N LEU A 187 -4.88 -1.99 20.83
CA LEU A 187 -4.27 -1.94 19.49
C LEU A 187 -2.74 -1.93 19.52
N ARG A 188 -2.14 -2.09 20.67
CA ARG A 188 -0.68 -2.14 20.83
C ARG A 188 -0.26 -2.85 22.10
N PHE A 189 1.00 -3.24 22.13
CA PHE A 189 1.70 -3.68 23.35
C PHE A 189 3.20 -3.40 23.21
N ALA A 190 3.88 -3.34 24.34
CA ALA A 190 5.32 -3.37 24.38
C ALA A 190 5.82 -4.71 24.90
N PHE A 191 7.02 -5.10 24.53
CA PHE A 191 7.65 -6.32 25.00
C PHE A 191 9.16 -6.15 25.12
N THR A 192 9.75 -6.92 26.03
CA THR A 192 11.20 -6.98 26.24
C THR A 192 11.69 -8.37 25.93
N VAL A 193 12.72 -8.47 25.08
CA VAL A 193 13.45 -9.71 24.79
C VAL A 193 14.80 -9.64 25.50
N THR A 194 15.10 -10.67 26.30
CA THR A 194 16.36 -10.76 27.06
C THR A 194 17.07 -12.07 26.69
N PRO A 195 18.16 -12.02 25.89
CA PRO A 195 18.97 -13.19 25.59
C PRO A 195 19.84 -13.57 26.78
N THR A 196 20.14 -14.87 26.94
CA THR A 196 21.11 -15.36 27.93
C THR A 196 22.56 -15.09 27.51
N ASP A 197 22.81 -14.91 26.20
CA ASP A 197 24.08 -14.44 25.65
C ASP A 197 23.86 -13.17 24.82
N ASN A 198 24.40 -12.05 25.29
CA ASN A 198 24.25 -10.75 24.65
C ASN A 198 24.99 -10.62 23.31
N SER A 199 25.85 -11.56 22.96
CA SER A 199 26.56 -11.59 21.67
C SER A 199 25.77 -12.31 20.58
N THR A 200 24.78 -13.13 20.94
CA THR A 200 23.91 -13.81 19.98
C THR A 200 23.11 -12.78 19.19
N ARG A 201 23.17 -12.89 17.86
CA ARG A 201 22.33 -12.14 16.94
C ARG A 201 21.01 -12.88 16.75
N TYR A 202 19.91 -12.17 16.89
CA TYR A 202 18.58 -12.80 16.84
C TYR A 202 17.56 -11.94 16.08
N TYR A 203 16.58 -12.62 15.54
CA TYR A 203 15.42 -12.05 14.86
C TYR A 203 14.22 -12.10 15.78
N ILE A 204 13.35 -11.10 15.66
CA ILE A 204 12.06 -11.01 16.34
C ILE A 204 10.97 -10.95 15.30
N GLY A 205 10.07 -11.93 15.31
CA GLY A 205 8.84 -11.93 14.52
C GLY A 205 7.61 -11.74 15.38
N ILE A 206 6.57 -11.14 14.82
CA ILE A 206 5.24 -11.04 15.40
C ILE A 206 4.25 -11.73 14.47
N THR A 207 3.40 -12.59 15.01
CA THR A 207 2.35 -13.28 14.27
C THR A 207 1.06 -13.30 15.08
N ASP A 208 -0.09 -13.42 14.42
CA ASP A 208 -1.34 -13.71 15.11
C ASP A 208 -1.37 -15.16 15.63
N GLY A 209 -2.19 -15.40 16.64
CA GLY A 209 -2.29 -16.71 17.26
C GLY A 209 -2.88 -17.80 16.37
N ASP A 210 -3.61 -17.42 15.31
CA ASP A 210 -4.20 -18.38 14.38
C ASP A 210 -3.14 -19.01 13.46
N MET A 211 -2.08 -18.29 13.14
CA MET A 211 -0.94 -18.85 12.38
C MET A 211 -0.17 -19.92 13.19
N LEU A 212 -0.16 -19.81 14.53
CA LEU A 212 0.44 -20.84 15.38
C LEU A 212 -0.38 -22.13 15.45
N LYS A 213 -1.70 -22.07 15.27
CA LYS A 213 -2.58 -23.24 15.43
C LYS A 213 -2.38 -24.36 14.41
N GLY A 214 -1.63 -24.14 13.35
CA GLY A 214 -1.36 -25.14 12.30
C GLY A 214 0.11 -25.37 12.01
N SER A 215 1.03 -24.70 12.72
CA SER A 215 2.47 -24.72 12.45
C SER A 215 3.26 -24.84 13.74
N THR A 216 4.44 -25.50 13.69
CA THR A 216 5.36 -25.49 14.83
C THR A 216 6.09 -24.13 14.90
N PRO A 217 6.62 -23.74 16.09
CA PRO A 217 7.43 -22.53 16.19
C PRO A 217 8.61 -22.47 15.19
N GLU A 218 9.19 -23.62 14.88
CA GLU A 218 10.27 -23.78 13.91
C GLU A 218 9.78 -23.45 12.48
N GLN A 219 8.63 -23.96 12.09
CA GLN A 219 8.03 -23.66 10.78
C GLN A 219 7.73 -22.17 10.62
N ILE A 220 7.29 -21.52 11.70
CA ILE A 220 7.03 -20.09 11.73
C ILE A 220 8.34 -19.31 11.60
N ALA A 221 9.40 -19.71 12.30
CA ALA A 221 10.70 -19.09 12.18
C ALA A 221 11.26 -19.21 10.76
N ASP A 222 11.11 -20.39 10.13
CA ASP A 222 11.52 -20.61 8.75
C ASP A 222 10.71 -19.76 7.76
N ASP A 223 9.42 -19.57 8.01
CA ASP A 223 8.55 -18.66 7.26
C ASP A 223 8.96 -17.19 7.40
N PHE A 224 9.34 -16.76 8.61
CA PHE A 224 9.88 -15.40 8.81
C PHE A 224 11.17 -15.18 8.02
N ILE A 225 12.09 -16.14 8.05
CA ILE A 225 13.33 -16.08 7.28
C ILE A 225 13.01 -15.95 5.78
N LYS A 226 12.12 -16.79 5.27
CA LYS A 226 11.70 -16.78 3.86
C LYS A 226 11.09 -15.44 3.44
N ARG A 227 10.21 -14.87 4.27
CA ARG A 227 9.60 -13.56 4.02
C ARG A 227 10.62 -12.43 4.06
N ALA A 228 11.53 -12.45 5.04
CA ALA A 228 12.60 -11.48 5.18
C ALA A 228 13.52 -11.47 3.94
N GLU A 229 13.90 -12.64 3.44
CA GLU A 229 14.73 -12.75 2.22
C GLU A 229 13.98 -12.27 0.97
N LYS A 230 12.70 -12.61 0.84
CA LYS A 230 11.86 -12.07 -0.24
C LYS A 230 11.74 -10.54 -0.19
N ALA A 231 11.75 -9.96 1.01
CA ALA A 231 11.77 -8.52 1.21
C ALA A 231 13.15 -7.88 1.00
N GLY A 232 14.18 -8.66 0.60
CA GLY A 232 15.52 -8.19 0.33
C GLY A 232 16.35 -7.86 1.58
N ILE A 233 16.01 -8.46 2.73
CA ILE A 233 16.80 -8.28 3.95
C ILE A 233 18.18 -8.92 3.77
N GLU A 234 19.22 -8.13 4.00
CA GLU A 234 20.60 -8.60 4.07
C GLU A 234 20.92 -9.02 5.51
N TRP A 235 21.03 -10.32 5.76
CA TRP A 235 21.33 -10.87 7.08
C TRP A 235 22.68 -10.44 7.66
N SER A 236 23.63 -10.06 6.82
CA SER A 236 24.91 -9.47 7.23
C SER A 236 24.78 -8.05 7.76
N ALA A 237 23.72 -7.32 7.37
CA ALA A 237 23.41 -5.98 7.88
C ALA A 237 22.75 -6.06 9.25
N ASN A 238 22.90 -5.02 10.08
CA ASN A 238 22.41 -5.04 11.47
C ASN A 238 20.94 -4.61 11.63
N ASP A 239 20.26 -4.15 10.58
CA ASP A 239 19.00 -3.44 10.72
C ASP A 239 17.81 -4.35 11.10
N ALA A 240 17.82 -5.61 10.65
CA ALA A 240 16.77 -6.58 10.94
C ALA A 240 17.06 -7.46 12.18
N LEU A 241 18.29 -7.48 12.67
CA LEU A 241 18.72 -8.32 13.78
C LEU A 241 19.00 -7.49 15.03
N ARG A 242 18.82 -8.11 16.17
CA ARG A 242 19.09 -7.52 17.49
C ARG A 242 20.22 -8.27 18.20
N THR A 243 20.87 -7.61 19.13
CA THR A 243 21.83 -8.20 20.10
C THR A 243 21.57 -7.60 21.48
N GLY A 244 21.86 -8.34 22.53
CA GLY A 244 21.56 -7.90 23.90
C GLY A 244 20.07 -7.76 24.19
N ALA A 245 19.73 -7.26 25.35
CA ALA A 245 18.32 -7.03 25.72
C ALA A 245 17.74 -5.82 24.97
N VAL A 246 16.52 -5.96 24.44
CA VAL A 246 15.80 -4.88 23.77
C VAL A 246 14.36 -4.80 24.28
N THR A 247 13.85 -3.58 24.39
CA THR A 247 12.42 -3.32 24.64
C THR A 247 11.85 -2.62 23.42
N LEU A 248 10.76 -3.13 22.87
CA LEU A 248 10.12 -2.63 21.66
C LEU A 248 8.61 -2.42 21.91
N ASP A 249 8.08 -1.35 21.37
CA ASP A 249 6.65 -1.07 21.28
C ASP A 249 6.17 -1.29 19.85
N THR A 250 5.03 -1.99 19.69
CA THR A 250 4.54 -2.39 18.37
C THR A 250 4.23 -1.20 17.45
N VAL A 251 3.78 -0.07 18.00
CA VAL A 251 3.49 1.14 17.21
C VAL A 251 4.72 2.04 17.08
N LYS A 252 5.41 2.32 18.21
CA LYS A 252 6.50 3.30 18.25
C LYS A 252 7.76 2.86 17.53
N ASP A 253 8.13 1.57 17.71
CA ASP A 253 9.42 1.04 17.28
C ASP A 253 9.29 0.13 16.06
N LEU A 254 8.12 -0.48 15.84
CA LEU A 254 7.86 -1.44 14.77
C LEU A 254 6.85 -0.95 13.73
N GLU A 255 6.20 0.19 13.95
CA GLU A 255 5.21 0.80 13.03
C GLU A 255 4.05 -0.15 12.65
N ILE A 256 3.66 -1.04 13.58
CA ILE A 256 2.55 -1.97 13.38
C ILE A 256 1.26 -1.32 13.86
N TYR A 257 0.40 -0.93 12.92
CA TYR A 257 -0.88 -0.26 13.18
C TYR A 257 -2.10 -1.17 12.97
N SER A 258 -1.87 -2.44 12.65
CA SER A 258 -2.91 -3.40 12.27
C SER A 258 -3.29 -4.39 13.37
N LEU A 259 -2.90 -4.13 14.63
CA LEU A 259 -3.33 -4.98 15.73
C LEU A 259 -4.81 -4.78 16.01
N GLU A 260 -5.50 -5.88 16.35
CA GLU A 260 -6.93 -5.89 16.66
C GLU A 260 -7.16 -6.11 18.16
N PRO A 261 -8.26 -5.56 18.73
CA PRO A 261 -8.63 -5.82 20.12
C PRO A 261 -9.00 -7.28 20.38
N ALA A 262 -8.83 -7.72 21.62
CA ALA A 262 -9.13 -9.08 22.10
C ALA A 262 -8.54 -10.18 21.23
N THR A 263 -7.40 -9.91 20.60
CA THR A 263 -6.75 -10.81 19.64
C THR A 263 -5.44 -11.32 20.19
N GLU A 264 -5.21 -12.62 20.07
CA GLU A 264 -3.98 -13.28 20.49
C GLU A 264 -2.88 -13.08 19.45
N TYR A 265 -1.72 -12.62 19.89
CA TYR A 265 -0.50 -12.48 19.12
C TYR A 265 0.62 -13.27 19.77
N SER A 266 1.62 -13.66 18.99
CA SER A 266 2.82 -14.30 19.52
C SER A 266 4.07 -13.57 19.07
N ILE A 267 4.97 -13.33 20.01
CA ILE A 267 6.34 -12.93 19.73
C ILE A 267 7.17 -14.20 19.56
N VAL A 268 7.84 -14.32 18.41
CA VAL A 268 8.71 -15.44 18.06
C VAL A 268 10.15 -14.93 17.95
N VAL A 269 11.08 -15.56 18.67
CA VAL A 269 12.49 -15.12 18.75
C VAL A 269 13.41 -16.31 18.48
N PHE A 270 14.40 -16.11 17.64
CA PHE A 270 15.42 -17.11 17.32
C PHE A 270 16.71 -16.46 16.84
N GLY A 271 17.84 -17.11 17.14
CA GLY A 271 19.14 -16.69 16.65
C GLY A 271 19.29 -16.91 15.16
N VAL A 272 20.00 -16.00 14.47
CA VAL A 272 20.21 -16.04 13.01
C VAL A 272 21.65 -15.69 12.68
N SER A 273 22.26 -16.49 11.79
CA SER A 273 23.61 -16.27 11.25
C SER A 273 23.64 -15.13 10.22
N ASN A 274 24.83 -14.72 9.80
CA ASN A 274 25.02 -13.75 8.71
C ASN A 274 24.51 -14.26 7.35
N GLN A 275 24.24 -15.54 7.24
CA GLN A 275 23.72 -16.19 6.04
C GLN A 275 22.21 -16.43 6.11
N GLY A 276 21.52 -15.95 7.15
CA GLY A 276 20.09 -16.16 7.34
C GLY A 276 19.73 -17.56 7.83
N GLU A 277 20.67 -18.28 8.43
CA GLU A 277 20.42 -19.59 9.00
C GLU A 277 20.05 -19.48 10.46
N ARG A 278 19.06 -20.22 10.88
CA ARG A 278 18.69 -20.31 12.29
C ARG A 278 19.84 -20.96 13.07
N THR A 279 20.24 -20.35 14.19
CA THR A 279 21.35 -20.82 15.03
C THR A 279 20.92 -21.35 16.40
N THR A 280 19.74 -20.92 16.89
CA THR A 280 19.21 -21.36 18.21
C THR A 280 17.91 -22.15 18.05
N ALA A 281 17.44 -22.74 19.13
CA ALA A 281 16.04 -23.12 19.26
C ALA A 281 15.14 -21.89 19.07
N VAL A 282 13.86 -22.10 18.78
CA VAL A 282 12.84 -21.04 18.65
C VAL A 282 12.15 -20.86 19.99
N PHE A 283 12.05 -19.61 20.42
CA PHE A 283 11.32 -19.19 21.62
C PHE A 283 10.12 -18.36 21.21
N HIS A 284 9.00 -18.59 21.87
CA HIS A 284 7.80 -17.79 21.62
C HIS A 284 7.04 -17.54 22.92
N LYS A 285 6.23 -16.49 22.91
CA LYS A 285 5.32 -16.18 24.00
C LYS A 285 4.12 -15.42 23.48
N GLU A 286 2.93 -15.84 23.91
CA GLU A 286 1.67 -15.25 23.51
C GLU A 286 1.30 -14.06 24.39
N VAL A 287 0.56 -13.12 23.79
CA VAL A 287 -0.11 -12.00 24.45
C VAL A 287 -1.46 -11.77 23.79
N THR A 288 -2.47 -11.51 24.60
CA THR A 288 -3.78 -11.11 24.07
C THR A 288 -3.95 -9.61 24.29
N THR A 289 -4.25 -8.85 23.25
CA THR A 289 -4.60 -7.43 23.35
C THR A 289 -5.88 -7.28 24.17
N LEU A 290 -6.05 -6.12 24.82
CA LEU A 290 -7.25 -5.88 25.60
C LEU A 290 -8.50 -5.83 24.72
N ALA A 291 -9.61 -6.29 25.23
CA ALA A 291 -10.90 -6.07 24.59
C ALA A 291 -11.28 -4.59 24.64
N VAL A 292 -12.06 -4.13 23.65
CA VAL A 292 -12.67 -2.80 23.73
C VAL A 292 -13.65 -2.80 24.90
N PRO A 293 -13.52 -1.88 25.87
CA PRO A 293 -14.46 -1.81 26.98
C PRO A 293 -15.82 -1.29 26.48
N ASP A 294 -16.89 -1.83 27.01
CA ASP A 294 -18.20 -1.19 26.91
C ASP A 294 -18.16 0.14 27.68
N SER A 295 -18.70 1.21 27.09
CA SER A 295 -18.74 2.52 27.71
C SER A 295 -20.18 3.03 27.81
N GLU A 296 -20.53 3.56 28.97
CA GLU A 296 -21.78 4.28 29.22
C GLU A 296 -21.67 5.79 28.88
N MET A 297 -20.56 6.22 28.29
CA MET A 297 -20.35 7.60 27.87
C MET A 297 -21.43 8.02 26.87
N THR A 298 -22.04 9.17 27.12
CA THR A 298 -22.92 9.85 26.18
C THR A 298 -22.23 11.09 25.63
N ILE A 299 -22.54 11.46 24.40
CA ILE A 299 -21.93 12.62 23.75
C ILE A 299 -23.04 13.56 23.24
N GLN A 300 -23.03 14.77 23.77
CA GLN A 300 -23.94 15.82 23.31
C GLN A 300 -23.30 16.59 22.18
N LEU A 301 -24.07 16.80 21.08
CA LEU A 301 -23.68 17.56 19.91
C LEU A 301 -24.59 18.80 19.82
N GLU A 302 -23.99 20.00 19.83
CA GLU A 302 -24.67 21.27 19.71
C GLU A 302 -24.11 22.04 18.52
N ILE A 303 -24.96 22.46 17.60
CA ILE A 303 -24.60 23.33 16.48
C ILE A 303 -24.54 24.76 17.00
N VAL A 304 -23.32 25.27 17.19
CA VAL A 304 -23.09 26.61 17.76
C VAL A 304 -23.27 27.70 16.72
N GLU A 305 -22.83 27.42 15.48
CA GLU A 305 -22.81 28.38 14.39
C GLU A 305 -22.93 27.64 13.05
N THR A 306 -23.70 28.21 12.12
CA THR A 306 -23.68 27.82 10.71
C THR A 306 -23.27 29.00 9.84
N SER A 307 -22.65 28.70 8.70
CA SER A 307 -22.28 29.67 7.68
C SER A 307 -22.49 29.07 6.28
N VAL A 308 -22.21 29.84 5.24
CA VAL A 308 -22.37 29.40 3.85
C VAL A 308 -21.49 28.17 3.54
N GLU A 309 -20.29 28.08 4.11
CA GLU A 309 -19.36 26.98 3.86
C GLU A 309 -18.90 26.26 5.12
N GLY A 310 -19.65 26.33 6.18
CA GLY A 310 -19.17 25.74 7.41
C GLY A 310 -20.15 25.69 8.55
N ALA A 311 -19.68 25.09 9.62
CA ALA A 311 -20.36 25.06 10.91
C ALA A 311 -19.34 24.93 12.03
N LYS A 312 -19.71 25.38 13.23
CA LYS A 312 -19.02 25.09 14.47
C LYS A 312 -19.91 24.20 15.34
N ILE A 313 -19.38 23.09 15.76
CA ILE A 313 -20.09 22.07 16.51
C ILE A 313 -19.40 21.92 17.87
N LYS A 314 -20.14 22.16 18.94
CA LYS A 314 -19.69 21.85 20.28
C LYS A 314 -20.00 20.38 20.58
N VAL A 315 -18.97 19.65 21.02
CA VAL A 315 -19.04 18.25 21.41
C VAL A 315 -18.74 18.15 22.89
N THR A 316 -19.68 17.61 23.68
CA THR A 316 -19.56 17.52 25.12
C THR A 316 -19.77 16.05 25.55
N PRO A 317 -18.69 15.29 25.81
CA PRO A 317 -18.80 13.94 26.35
C PRO A 317 -19.16 13.97 27.86
N SER A 318 -19.87 12.95 28.33
CA SER A 318 -20.22 12.81 29.76
C SER A 318 -19.12 12.20 30.62
N ALA A 319 -18.07 11.66 29.99
CA ALA A 319 -16.90 11.05 30.64
C ALA A 319 -15.60 11.48 29.95
N ASP A 320 -14.48 11.39 30.66
CA ASP A 320 -13.16 11.69 30.12
C ASP A 320 -12.59 10.47 29.36
N GLU A 321 -13.29 10.08 28.31
CA GLU A 321 -12.90 9.01 27.39
C GLU A 321 -12.65 9.59 26.00
N THR A 322 -11.89 8.84 25.19
CA THR A 322 -11.63 9.25 23.80
C THR A 322 -12.83 8.96 22.89
N TYR A 323 -13.04 9.83 21.90
CA TYR A 323 -14.11 9.69 20.95
C TYR A 323 -13.69 10.19 19.55
N MET A 324 -14.36 9.68 18.53
CA MET A 324 -14.29 10.20 17.17
C MET A 324 -15.48 11.09 16.91
N ALA A 325 -15.28 12.22 16.17
CA ALA A 325 -16.37 13.09 15.77
C ALA A 325 -16.07 13.76 14.43
N GLY A 326 -17.12 14.01 13.66
CA GLY A 326 -17.00 14.61 12.34
C GLY A 326 -18.34 15.03 11.75
N CYS A 327 -18.27 15.46 10.49
CA CYS A 327 -19.47 15.78 9.71
C CYS A 327 -19.35 15.18 8.31
N MET A 328 -20.49 14.74 7.76
CA MET A 328 -20.60 14.36 6.35
C MET A 328 -21.94 14.81 5.78
N LEU A 329 -22.07 14.77 4.45
CA LEU A 329 -23.35 15.02 3.79
C LEU A 329 -24.40 14.03 4.29
N ARG A 330 -25.59 14.53 4.59
CA ARG A 330 -26.71 13.69 5.01
C ARG A 330 -27.03 12.61 3.97
N SER A 331 -26.97 12.95 2.69
CA SER A 331 -27.19 11.99 1.59
C SER A 331 -26.18 10.85 1.53
N ASP A 332 -24.97 11.05 2.07
CA ASP A 332 -23.96 10.00 2.15
C ASP A 332 -24.13 9.14 3.41
N PHE A 333 -24.50 9.77 4.52
CA PHE A 333 -24.84 9.06 5.76
C PHE A 333 -26.04 8.13 5.58
N GLU A 334 -27.08 8.56 4.89
CA GLU A 334 -28.29 7.77 4.63
C GLU A 334 -28.08 6.57 3.69
N LYS A 335 -26.88 6.37 3.13
CA LYS A 335 -26.53 5.16 2.36
C LYS A 335 -26.22 3.96 3.24
N TYR A 336 -25.91 4.18 4.52
CA TYR A 336 -25.62 3.11 5.47
C TYR A 336 -26.91 2.52 6.02
N THR A 337 -26.97 1.20 6.09
CA THR A 337 -28.18 0.48 6.53
C THR A 337 -28.37 0.50 8.03
N ASN A 338 -27.29 0.69 8.77
CA ASN A 338 -27.29 0.79 10.23
C ASN A 338 -26.11 1.60 10.75
N GLU A 339 -26.23 2.06 12.01
CA GLU A 339 -25.22 2.91 12.66
C GLU A 339 -23.89 2.20 12.86
N ARG A 340 -23.88 0.90 13.07
CA ARG A 340 -22.64 0.14 13.28
C ARG A 340 -21.80 0.08 12.01
N GLU A 341 -22.41 -0.19 10.88
CA GLU A 341 -21.76 -0.16 9.55
C GLU A 341 -21.15 1.21 9.25
N PHE A 342 -21.88 2.28 9.59
CA PHE A 342 -21.38 3.65 9.45
C PHE A 342 -20.13 3.90 10.33
N MET A 343 -20.18 3.54 11.60
CA MET A 343 -19.06 3.75 12.53
C MET A 343 -17.83 2.95 12.09
N GLU A 344 -18.00 1.72 11.62
CA GLU A 344 -16.92 0.89 11.08
C GLU A 344 -16.27 1.52 9.84
N TYR A 345 -17.07 2.06 8.93
CA TYR A 345 -16.56 2.83 7.80
C TYR A 345 -15.74 4.05 8.23
N VAL A 346 -16.24 4.82 9.20
CA VAL A 346 -15.52 5.99 9.74
C VAL A 346 -14.16 5.61 10.30
N VAL A 347 -14.08 4.50 11.02
CA VAL A 347 -12.81 3.96 11.55
C VAL A 347 -11.89 3.48 10.44
N GLU A 348 -12.41 2.80 9.43
CA GLU A 348 -11.62 2.25 8.31
C GLU A 348 -10.98 3.35 7.44
N VAL A 349 -11.70 4.42 7.16
CA VAL A 349 -11.20 5.55 6.36
C VAL A 349 -10.07 6.31 7.06
N GLY A 350 -9.99 6.26 8.40
CA GLY A 350 -8.85 6.74 9.18
C GLY A 350 -8.57 8.25 9.15
N ASN A 351 -9.46 9.07 8.54
CA ASN A 351 -9.27 10.52 8.38
C ASN A 351 -9.96 11.36 9.46
N ILE A 352 -10.40 10.75 10.55
CA ILE A 352 -11.11 11.43 11.63
C ILE A 352 -10.22 11.49 12.87
N GLU A 353 -10.08 12.69 13.41
CA GLU A 353 -9.28 12.94 14.60
C GLU A 353 -9.92 12.29 15.84
N LEU A 354 -9.08 11.80 16.72
CA LEU A 354 -9.46 11.30 18.04
C LEU A 354 -9.43 12.44 19.05
N TYR A 355 -10.53 12.66 19.73
CA TYR A 355 -10.71 13.73 20.71
C TYR A 355 -10.87 13.19 22.12
N SER A 356 -10.65 14.05 23.12
CA SER A 356 -11.03 13.83 24.53
C SER A 356 -11.54 15.13 25.15
N GLY A 357 -12.38 15.04 26.15
CA GLY A 357 -13.00 16.20 26.80
C GLY A 357 -13.89 17.03 25.87
N GLU A 358 -14.33 18.21 26.33
CA GLU A 358 -15.16 19.13 25.52
C GLU A 358 -14.36 19.73 24.38
N GLN A 359 -14.93 19.73 23.16
CA GLN A 359 -14.30 20.27 21.95
C GLN A 359 -15.26 21.16 21.17
N ILE A 360 -14.68 22.09 20.41
CA ILE A 360 -15.39 22.80 19.32
C ILE A 360 -14.76 22.35 18.01
N ILE A 361 -15.52 21.58 17.23
CA ILE A 361 -15.11 21.16 15.89
C ILE A 361 -15.45 22.28 14.92
N ASP A 362 -14.44 22.93 14.39
CA ASP A 362 -14.59 24.01 13.42
C ASP A 362 -14.43 23.46 11.99
N LYS A 363 -15.52 23.49 11.24
CA LYS A 363 -15.58 23.09 9.82
C LYS A 363 -15.77 24.31 8.89
N THR A 364 -15.43 25.52 9.35
CA THR A 364 -15.53 26.75 8.56
C THR A 364 -14.71 26.63 7.26
N GLY A 365 -15.33 26.96 6.12
CA GLY A 365 -14.72 26.91 4.80
C GLY A 365 -14.44 25.50 4.26
N ARG A 366 -15.02 24.46 4.86
CA ARG A 366 -14.82 23.05 4.49
C ARG A 366 -16.08 22.32 4.06
N LEU A 367 -17.23 22.96 4.16
CA LEU A 367 -18.53 22.38 3.82
C LEU A 367 -19.10 23.03 2.57
N LEU A 368 -19.99 22.32 1.88
CA LEU A 368 -20.72 22.84 0.73
C LEU A 368 -21.89 23.71 1.22
N SER A 369 -22.21 24.77 0.47
CA SER A 369 -23.30 25.67 0.77
C SER A 369 -24.67 25.07 0.46
N ASP A 370 -25.68 25.48 1.22
CA ASP A 370 -27.09 25.05 1.06
C ASP A 370 -27.26 23.52 1.04
N LYS A 371 -26.47 22.82 1.87
CA LYS A 371 -26.52 21.36 1.98
C LYS A 371 -26.87 20.92 3.39
N GLU A 372 -27.56 19.79 3.48
CA GLU A 372 -27.83 19.11 4.75
C GLU A 372 -26.66 18.21 5.12
N TYR A 373 -26.23 18.30 6.37
CA TYR A 373 -25.15 17.52 6.97
C TYR A 373 -25.65 16.78 8.20
N VAL A 374 -25.02 15.65 8.48
CA VAL A 374 -25.03 15.02 9.79
C VAL A 374 -23.70 15.34 10.48
N CYS A 375 -23.77 15.81 11.73
CA CYS A 375 -22.66 15.78 12.66
C CYS A 375 -22.81 14.55 13.52
N PHE A 376 -21.73 13.82 13.72
CA PHE A 376 -21.73 12.56 14.45
C PHE A 376 -20.56 12.48 15.42
N ALA A 377 -20.73 11.69 16.48
CA ALA A 377 -19.68 11.31 17.40
C ALA A 377 -19.97 9.93 18.00
N PHE A 378 -18.92 9.21 18.37
CA PHE A 378 -19.02 7.94 19.10
C PHE A 378 -17.72 7.68 19.88
N GLY A 379 -17.83 7.00 21.01
CA GLY A 379 -16.69 6.61 21.84
C GLY A 379 -15.77 5.64 21.10
N TYR A 380 -14.47 5.86 21.24
CA TYR A 380 -13.44 5.03 20.61
C TYR A 380 -12.26 4.83 21.57
N VAL A 381 -12.08 3.60 22.05
CA VAL A 381 -10.98 3.17 22.94
C VAL A 381 -10.30 1.95 22.33
N GLY A 382 -9.52 2.16 21.28
CA GLY A 382 -8.94 1.06 20.49
C GLY A 382 -9.98 0.24 19.71
N GLY A 383 -11.20 0.73 19.63
CA GLY A 383 -12.36 0.21 18.94
C GLY A 383 -13.59 1.01 19.32
N ILE A 384 -14.72 0.78 18.67
CA ILE A 384 -15.98 1.47 18.93
C ILE A 384 -16.51 1.03 20.28
N SER A 385 -16.57 1.94 21.27
CA SER A 385 -16.94 1.68 22.67
C SER A 385 -18.35 2.15 23.05
N THR A 386 -19.01 2.99 22.24
CA THR A 386 -20.40 3.45 22.45
C THR A 386 -21.26 3.27 21.21
N GLY A 387 -22.56 3.55 21.32
CA GLY A 387 -23.44 3.80 20.19
C GLY A 387 -23.10 5.11 19.48
N LEU A 388 -23.79 5.38 18.36
CA LEU A 388 -23.65 6.59 17.57
C LEU A 388 -24.50 7.72 18.18
N PHE A 389 -23.90 8.89 18.36
CA PHE A 389 -24.58 10.14 18.65
C PHE A 389 -24.54 11.01 17.41
N HIS A 390 -25.67 11.56 16.97
CA HIS A 390 -25.68 12.39 15.78
C HIS A 390 -26.75 13.49 15.88
N THR A 391 -26.52 14.56 15.12
CA THR A 391 -27.49 15.66 14.91
C THR A 391 -27.37 16.18 13.49
N TYR A 392 -28.44 16.77 12.99
CA TYR A 392 -28.47 17.31 11.64
C TYR A 392 -28.39 18.83 11.66
N PHE A 393 -27.79 19.40 10.64
CA PHE A 393 -27.79 20.83 10.38
C PHE A 393 -27.76 21.10 8.89
N LYS A 394 -28.02 22.34 8.52
CA LYS A 394 -27.94 22.80 7.14
C LYS A 394 -26.99 24.00 7.08
N THR A 395 -26.09 24.02 6.12
CA THR A 395 -25.26 25.19 5.82
C THR A 395 -26.12 26.27 5.17
N ASP A 396 -25.75 27.54 5.36
CA ASP A 396 -26.52 28.66 4.81
C ASP A 396 -26.41 28.67 3.27
N ALA A 397 -27.47 29.17 2.64
CA ALA A 397 -27.43 29.44 1.21
C ALA A 397 -26.57 30.69 0.94
N PRO A 398 -25.68 30.66 -0.10
CA PRO A 398 -24.93 31.84 -0.46
C PRO A 398 -25.84 32.97 -0.95
N LYS A 399 -25.60 34.18 -0.48
CA LYS A 399 -26.18 35.37 -1.07
C LYS A 399 -25.47 35.68 -2.38
N THR A 400 -26.21 36.04 -3.42
CA THR A 400 -25.68 36.30 -4.77
C THR A 400 -25.37 37.77 -5.04
N GLU A 401 -25.40 38.61 -4.04
CA GLU A 401 -25.22 40.07 -4.14
C GLU A 401 -23.91 40.55 -3.49
N SER A 402 -22.89 39.71 -3.45
CA SER A 402 -21.57 40.10 -2.95
C SER A 402 -20.83 41.01 -3.95
N PRO A 403 -20.14 42.07 -3.48
CA PRO A 403 -19.28 42.89 -4.33
C PRO A 403 -17.99 42.18 -4.74
N ALA A 404 -17.76 40.97 -4.26
CA ALA A 404 -16.58 40.19 -4.64
C ALA A 404 -16.60 39.86 -6.13
N LEU A 405 -15.52 40.13 -6.85
CA LEU A 405 -15.40 39.97 -8.28
C LEU A 405 -14.01 39.48 -8.67
N VAL A 406 -13.95 38.66 -9.70
CA VAL A 406 -12.71 38.32 -10.41
C VAL A 406 -12.79 38.84 -11.81
N GLU A 407 -11.99 39.83 -12.15
CA GLU A 407 -11.81 40.28 -13.53
C GLU A 407 -10.97 39.25 -14.30
N MET A 408 -11.33 39.00 -15.55
CA MET A 408 -10.55 38.17 -16.48
C MET A 408 -9.98 39.02 -17.59
N SER A 409 -8.70 38.83 -17.92
CA SER A 409 -8.10 39.43 -19.12
C SER A 409 -8.77 38.93 -20.40
N GLU A 410 -8.47 39.55 -21.55
CA GLU A 410 -8.76 38.92 -22.84
C GLU A 410 -7.95 37.63 -22.97
N PRO A 411 -8.53 36.58 -23.58
CA PRO A 411 -7.84 35.31 -23.80
C PRO A 411 -6.61 35.48 -24.72
N TYR A 412 -5.51 34.82 -24.36
CA TYR A 412 -4.30 34.81 -25.17
C TYR A 412 -3.74 33.39 -25.27
N GLY A 413 -3.00 33.12 -26.34
CA GLY A 413 -2.49 31.79 -26.66
C GLY A 413 -0.99 31.63 -26.42
N LYS A 414 -0.57 30.41 -26.10
CA LYS A 414 0.84 29.98 -26.10
C LYS A 414 0.96 28.67 -26.86
N ALA A 415 2.10 28.48 -27.53
CA ALA A 415 2.38 27.21 -28.19
C ALA A 415 2.45 26.07 -27.18
N ASN A 416 1.89 24.92 -27.53
CA ASN A 416 1.86 23.74 -26.69
C ASN A 416 1.94 22.48 -27.57
N SER A 417 2.71 21.47 -27.15
CA SER A 417 2.90 20.24 -27.92
C SER A 417 1.72 19.25 -27.82
N MET A 418 0.77 19.48 -26.91
CA MET A 418 -0.35 18.56 -26.63
C MET A 418 -1.70 19.07 -27.15
N CYS A 419 -1.77 20.26 -27.74
CA CYS A 419 -2.99 20.85 -28.31
C CYS A 419 -2.63 21.87 -29.36
N ASP A 420 -3.62 22.35 -30.13
CA ASP A 420 -3.37 23.36 -31.19
C ASP A 420 -2.84 24.67 -30.58
N VAL A 421 -3.38 25.07 -29.44
CA VAL A 421 -2.94 26.22 -28.67
C VAL A 421 -3.35 26.07 -27.18
N ALA A 422 -2.47 26.39 -26.27
CA ALA A 422 -2.85 26.57 -24.87
C ALA A 422 -3.40 27.99 -24.67
N VAL A 423 -4.68 28.11 -24.30
CA VAL A 423 -5.35 29.39 -24.12
C VAL A 423 -5.37 29.77 -22.65
N TYR A 424 -5.01 31.00 -22.34
CA TYR A 424 -4.92 31.57 -20.98
C TYR A 424 -5.83 32.76 -20.81
N VAL A 425 -6.27 32.99 -19.59
CA VAL A 425 -6.80 34.26 -19.08
C VAL A 425 -6.12 34.57 -17.75
N ASP A 426 -5.72 35.81 -17.54
CA ASP A 426 -5.24 36.26 -16.22
C ASP A 426 -6.45 36.58 -15.35
N LEU A 427 -6.34 36.27 -14.06
CA LEU A 427 -7.37 36.44 -13.05
C LEU A 427 -6.94 37.51 -12.06
N LYS A 428 -7.76 38.54 -11.88
CA LYS A 428 -7.52 39.63 -10.95
C LYS A 428 -8.69 39.80 -10.02
N PRO A 429 -8.61 39.26 -8.79
CA PRO A 429 -9.64 39.49 -7.78
C PRO A 429 -9.64 40.95 -7.30
N ASN A 430 -10.83 41.45 -6.94
CA ASN A 430 -10.96 42.75 -6.29
C ASN A 430 -10.73 42.64 -4.74
N GLU A 431 -10.76 43.77 -4.05
CA GLU A 431 -10.50 43.87 -2.60
C GLU A 431 -11.54 43.13 -1.72
N TYR A 432 -12.70 42.79 -2.26
CA TYR A 432 -13.76 42.07 -1.57
C TYR A 432 -13.66 40.56 -1.73
N ALA A 433 -12.82 40.06 -2.65
CA ALA A 433 -12.67 38.66 -2.93
C ALA A 433 -11.69 38.01 -1.94
N GLU A 434 -12.20 37.18 -1.04
CA GLU A 434 -11.40 36.33 -0.14
C GLU A 434 -10.92 35.05 -0.84
N LYS A 435 -11.80 34.47 -1.64
CA LYS A 435 -11.51 33.30 -2.48
C LYS A 435 -12.05 33.51 -3.88
N TRP A 436 -11.37 32.93 -4.87
CA TRP A 436 -11.88 32.92 -6.24
C TRP A 436 -11.60 31.60 -6.92
N TYR A 437 -12.50 31.29 -7.85
CA TYR A 437 -12.59 30.02 -8.54
C TYR A 437 -12.72 30.29 -10.02
N ALA A 438 -12.01 29.53 -10.85
CA ALA A 438 -12.15 29.59 -12.29
C ALA A 438 -12.17 28.18 -12.89
N GLY A 439 -12.73 28.07 -14.09
CA GLY A 439 -12.74 26.83 -14.84
C GLY A 439 -12.89 27.12 -16.32
N VAL A 440 -12.50 26.15 -17.16
CA VAL A 440 -12.62 26.25 -18.60
C VAL A 440 -13.39 25.07 -19.17
N PHE A 441 -14.33 25.35 -20.06
CA PHE A 441 -15.21 24.36 -20.67
C PHE A 441 -15.32 24.59 -22.17
N TYR A 442 -15.49 23.53 -22.94
CA TYR A 442 -15.95 23.66 -24.31
C TYR A 442 -17.43 24.08 -24.32
N THR A 443 -17.75 25.04 -25.16
CA THR A 443 -19.07 25.69 -25.18
C THR A 443 -19.59 25.83 -26.61
N VAL A 444 -20.87 26.18 -26.70
CA VAL A 444 -21.52 26.65 -27.92
C VAL A 444 -22.30 27.91 -27.56
N GLY A 445 -21.93 29.06 -28.13
CA GLY A 445 -22.53 30.35 -27.75
C GLY A 445 -22.29 30.73 -26.30
N GLY A 446 -21.15 30.31 -25.70
CA GLY A 446 -20.83 30.57 -24.30
C GLY A 446 -21.60 29.73 -23.28
N VAL A 447 -22.30 28.69 -23.74
CA VAL A 447 -23.10 27.79 -22.88
C VAL A 447 -22.48 26.41 -22.90
N VAL A 448 -22.27 25.83 -21.72
CA VAL A 448 -21.87 24.42 -21.57
C VAL A 448 -23.10 23.54 -21.78
N ASP A 449 -22.99 22.55 -22.66
CA ASP A 449 -24.12 21.67 -22.96
C ASP A 449 -24.64 20.97 -21.68
N GLY A 450 -25.95 21.10 -21.45
CA GLY A 450 -26.65 20.49 -20.32
C GLY A 450 -26.35 21.10 -18.94
N LEU A 451 -25.64 22.25 -18.84
CA LEU A 451 -25.33 22.90 -17.57
C LEU A 451 -25.89 24.33 -17.48
N SER A 452 -26.63 24.60 -16.41
CA SER A 452 -26.99 25.96 -16.01
C SER A 452 -25.80 26.67 -15.32
N ASP A 453 -25.89 28.02 -15.24
CA ASP A 453 -24.91 28.84 -14.49
C ASP A 453 -24.79 28.38 -13.03
N ALA A 454 -25.92 28.06 -12.39
CA ALA A 454 -25.91 27.55 -11.02
C ALA A 454 -25.13 26.20 -10.88
N GLN A 455 -25.26 25.33 -11.86
CA GLN A 455 -24.49 24.06 -11.87
C GLN A 455 -23.00 24.29 -12.18
N ILE A 456 -22.67 25.28 -13.03
CA ILE A 456 -21.28 25.69 -13.27
C ILE A 456 -20.67 26.28 -11.99
N ILE A 457 -21.38 27.19 -11.31
CA ILE A 457 -20.95 27.75 -10.03
C ILE A 457 -20.69 26.62 -9.02
N THR A 458 -21.62 25.68 -8.89
CA THR A 458 -21.45 24.53 -8.01
C THR A 458 -20.16 23.76 -8.35
N ARG A 459 -19.91 23.44 -9.62
CA ARG A 459 -18.68 22.75 -10.02
C ARG A 459 -17.43 23.55 -9.71
N LEU A 460 -17.40 24.84 -10.03
CA LEU A 460 -16.26 25.72 -9.75
C LEU A 460 -15.91 25.76 -8.27
N THR A 461 -16.91 25.78 -7.40
CA THR A 461 -16.72 25.94 -5.96
C THR A 461 -16.53 24.64 -5.18
N THR A 462 -16.83 23.49 -5.78
CA THR A 462 -16.79 22.17 -5.11
C THR A 462 -15.80 21.19 -5.69
N GLU A 463 -15.44 21.30 -6.98
CA GLU A 463 -14.54 20.38 -7.66
C GLU A 463 -13.09 20.91 -7.67
N ALA A 464 -12.41 20.80 -6.52
CA ALA A 464 -11.00 21.15 -6.41
C ALA A 464 -10.13 20.15 -7.19
N TYR A 465 -9.05 20.68 -7.80
CA TYR A 465 -7.93 19.90 -8.36
C TYR A 465 -8.25 18.91 -9.50
N LYS A 466 -9.38 19.05 -10.15
CA LYS A 466 -9.60 18.39 -11.45
C LYS A 466 -8.99 19.22 -12.57
N ASP A 467 -8.56 18.59 -13.64
CA ASP A 467 -8.09 19.27 -14.84
C ASP A 467 -9.12 20.33 -15.27
N ASN A 468 -8.63 21.55 -15.54
CA ASN A 468 -9.41 22.75 -15.94
C ASN A 468 -10.16 23.50 -14.82
N TYR A 469 -9.90 23.21 -13.52
CA TYR A 469 -10.40 23.99 -12.38
C TYR A 469 -9.25 24.67 -11.64
N TYR A 470 -9.44 25.94 -11.25
CA TYR A 470 -8.42 26.80 -10.69
C TYR A 470 -8.95 27.53 -9.45
N TRP A 471 -8.28 27.40 -8.32
CA TRP A 471 -8.65 28.05 -7.07
C TRP A 471 -7.53 28.98 -6.60
N ASN A 472 -7.89 30.23 -6.32
CA ASN A 472 -6.97 31.28 -5.86
C ASN A 472 -5.70 31.42 -6.72
N THR A 473 -5.81 31.16 -8.01
CA THR A 473 -4.70 31.31 -8.97
C THR A 473 -4.74 32.66 -9.67
N VAL A 474 -3.63 33.09 -10.23
CA VAL A 474 -3.52 34.36 -10.98
C VAL A 474 -3.86 34.19 -12.47
N TYR A 475 -4.06 32.98 -12.94
CA TYR A 475 -4.51 32.65 -14.29
C TYR A 475 -5.31 31.35 -14.32
N ALA A 476 -6.09 31.18 -15.37
CA ALA A 476 -6.67 29.90 -15.78
C ALA A 476 -6.20 29.56 -17.21
N ALA A 477 -6.05 28.28 -17.51
CA ALA A 477 -5.60 27.82 -18.81
C ALA A 477 -6.44 26.64 -19.32
N GLY A 478 -6.57 26.52 -20.63
CA GLY A 478 -7.28 25.39 -21.26
C GLY A 478 -6.59 24.95 -22.54
N ARG A 479 -6.79 23.68 -22.91
CA ARG A 479 -6.32 23.12 -24.18
C ARG A 479 -7.28 23.53 -25.29
N GLY A 480 -6.85 24.47 -26.14
CA GLY A 480 -7.64 24.95 -27.26
C GLY A 480 -7.47 24.09 -28.50
N THR A 481 -8.59 23.79 -29.16
CA THR A 481 -8.65 23.21 -30.51
C THR A 481 -9.12 24.29 -31.46
N PHE A 482 -8.42 24.49 -32.58
CA PHE A 482 -8.78 25.53 -33.53
C PHE A 482 -10.22 25.34 -34.05
N GLY A 483 -10.97 26.43 -34.06
CA GLY A 483 -12.37 26.44 -34.49
C GLY A 483 -13.36 25.88 -33.48
N ARG A 484 -12.93 25.38 -32.35
CA ARG A 484 -13.80 24.87 -31.26
C ARG A 484 -13.94 25.88 -30.13
N GLU A 485 -15.12 26.39 -29.94
CA GLU A 485 -15.41 27.38 -28.90
C GLU A 485 -15.13 26.84 -27.50
N MET A 486 -14.56 27.68 -26.66
CA MET A 486 -14.39 27.44 -25.22
C MET A 486 -14.66 28.69 -24.43
N THR A 487 -15.16 28.53 -23.18
CA THR A 487 -15.45 29.62 -22.28
C THR A 487 -14.74 29.43 -20.96
N PHE A 488 -14.07 30.47 -20.51
CA PHE A 488 -13.58 30.63 -19.16
C PHE A 488 -14.68 31.20 -18.28
N PHE A 489 -14.91 30.56 -17.15
CA PHE A 489 -15.81 31.00 -16.11
C PHE A 489 -15.02 31.33 -14.87
N ALA A 490 -15.35 32.42 -14.19
CA ALA A 490 -14.79 32.75 -12.88
C ALA A 490 -15.83 33.37 -11.96
N ILE A 491 -15.69 33.09 -10.68
CA ILE A 491 -16.54 33.63 -9.61
C ILE A 491 -15.70 33.88 -8.38
N ALA A 492 -15.98 34.93 -7.65
CA ALA A 492 -15.35 35.25 -6.38
C ALA A 492 -16.33 35.04 -5.22
N ARG A 493 -15.76 34.87 -4.05
CA ARG A 493 -16.46 34.73 -2.77
C ARG A 493 -15.87 35.71 -1.76
N ASP A 494 -16.72 36.40 -1.04
CA ASP A 494 -16.28 37.31 0.03
C ASP A 494 -15.93 36.55 1.33
N LYS A 495 -15.45 37.28 2.33
CA LYS A 495 -15.09 36.75 3.66
C LYS A 495 -16.24 36.10 4.42
N ASP A 496 -17.49 36.45 4.08
CA ASP A 496 -18.72 35.91 4.69
C ASP A 496 -19.24 34.70 3.91
N GLY A 497 -18.56 34.27 2.86
CA GLY A 497 -18.89 33.12 2.02
C GLY A 497 -19.89 33.41 0.91
N ASN A 498 -20.32 34.66 0.72
CA ASN A 498 -21.27 35.03 -0.32
C ASN A 498 -20.61 35.13 -1.69
N LEU A 499 -21.33 34.74 -2.73
CA LEU A 499 -20.83 34.75 -4.10
C LEU A 499 -21.08 36.06 -4.80
N GLY A 500 -20.12 36.54 -5.55
CA GLY A 500 -20.26 37.63 -6.50
C GLY A 500 -20.82 37.18 -7.85
N ALA A 501 -20.73 38.05 -8.85
CA ALA A 501 -21.21 37.74 -10.20
C ALA A 501 -20.35 36.68 -10.90
N LEU A 502 -20.96 35.76 -11.62
CA LEU A 502 -20.28 34.84 -12.52
C LEU A 502 -19.74 35.58 -13.75
N VAL A 503 -18.46 35.63 -13.95
CA VAL A 503 -17.79 36.24 -15.08
C VAL A 503 -17.50 35.17 -16.14
N LYS A 504 -17.71 35.52 -17.44
CA LYS A 504 -17.51 34.62 -18.58
C LYS A 504 -16.65 35.30 -19.64
N LYS A 505 -15.70 34.57 -20.22
CA LYS A 505 -14.90 34.97 -21.37
C LYS A 505 -14.89 33.84 -22.38
N THR A 506 -15.53 34.05 -23.53
CA THR A 506 -15.63 33.05 -24.59
C THR A 506 -14.61 33.34 -25.68
N VAL A 507 -13.99 32.31 -26.21
CA VAL A 507 -13.04 32.41 -27.31
C VAL A 507 -13.19 31.19 -28.25
N VAL A 508 -13.06 31.47 -29.56
CA VAL A 508 -12.85 30.42 -30.56
C VAL A 508 -11.36 30.47 -30.91
N PRO A 509 -10.54 29.51 -30.47
CA PRO A 509 -9.11 29.51 -30.75
C PRO A 509 -8.82 29.47 -32.25
N THR A 510 -7.88 30.33 -32.67
CA THR A 510 -7.33 30.36 -34.02
C THR A 510 -5.81 30.49 -33.96
N ALA A 511 -5.13 30.29 -35.05
CA ALA A 511 -3.68 30.47 -35.13
C ALA A 511 -3.23 31.91 -34.77
N ASP A 512 -4.11 32.91 -34.89
CA ASP A 512 -3.79 34.31 -34.54
C ASP A 512 -3.64 34.53 -33.02
N LEU A 513 -4.08 33.59 -32.19
CA LEU A 513 -3.83 33.63 -30.74
C LEU A 513 -2.39 33.27 -30.36
N LEU A 514 -1.65 32.62 -31.25
CA LEU A 514 -0.25 32.33 -31.03
C LEU A 514 0.59 33.62 -31.11
N PRO A 515 1.64 33.78 -30.29
CA PRO A 515 2.57 34.88 -30.43
C PRO A 515 3.10 34.95 -31.82
N LYS A 516 3.03 36.15 -32.46
CA LYS A 516 3.74 36.39 -33.74
C LYS A 516 5.23 36.41 -33.41
N GLU A 517 6.01 35.56 -34.08
CA GLU A 517 7.46 35.51 -33.99
C GLU A 517 8.10 36.88 -34.24
#